data_72c4e8108523e7e57c889f810f2160c2
#
_entry.id   72c4e8108523e7e57c889f810f2160c2
#
_cell.length_a   1.000
_cell.length_b   1.000
_cell.length_c   1.000
_cell.angle_alpha   90.00
_cell.angle_beta   90.00
_cell.angle_gamma   90.00
#
_symmetry.space_group_name_H-M   'P 1'
#
loop_
_entity.id
_entity.type
_entity.pdbx_description
1 polymer ?
#
loop_
_entity_poly.entity_id
_entity_poly.type
_entity_poly.pdbx_seq_one_letter_code
_entity_poly.pdbx_strand_id
1 'polypeptide(L)'
;MTMRNLSTIAVAALAMALAAGASAGNYEAGKAKAKEVCAACHGEDGNSQVPDYPKLSGQHRDYLEKALRDYKSGARKNPIMAPMAAPLTKQDIENLAEYYHAQPAALATRQ
;
A
#
# COMPACT_ATOMS: atom_id res chain seq x y z
N MET A 1 1.89 67.36 17.55
CA MET A 1 1.83 65.96 18.06
C MET A 1 1.30 65.06 16.95
N THR A 2 2.17 64.39 16.27
CA THR A 2 1.79 63.46 15.23
C THR A 2 1.66 62.07 15.83
N MET A 3 0.44 61.61 15.95
CA MET A 3 0.18 60.22 16.27
C MET A 3 0.51 59.36 15.04
N ARG A 4 1.61 58.65 15.13
CA ARG A 4 1.94 57.65 14.12
C ARG A 4 1.17 56.39 14.47
N ASN A 5 0.10 56.15 13.72
CA ASN A 5 -0.56 54.86 13.74
C ASN A 5 0.38 53.83 13.14
N LEU A 6 0.99 53.04 14.00
CA LEU A 6 1.65 51.82 13.60
C LEU A 6 0.55 50.78 13.33
N SER A 7 0.15 50.70 12.07
CA SER A 7 -0.61 49.59 11.62
C SER A 7 0.26 48.35 11.72
N THR A 8 0.08 47.60 12.76
CA THR A 8 0.60 46.24 12.85
C THR A 8 -0.09 45.42 11.79
N ILE A 9 0.60 45.23 10.69
CA ILE A 9 0.20 44.22 9.73
C ILE A 9 0.44 42.89 10.40
N ALA A 10 -0.62 42.26 10.91
CA ALA A 10 -0.60 40.90 11.32
C ALA A 10 -0.46 40.09 10.04
N VAL A 11 0.75 39.68 9.75
CA VAL A 11 0.99 38.63 8.75
C VAL A 11 0.41 37.33 9.35
N ALA A 12 -0.81 37.02 9.01
CA ALA A 12 -1.32 35.72 9.25
C ALA A 12 -0.46 34.75 8.42
N ALA A 13 0.48 34.11 9.06
CA ALA A 13 1.15 32.96 8.48
C ALA A 13 0.07 31.91 8.28
N LEU A 14 -0.44 31.84 7.07
CA LEU A 14 -1.28 30.73 6.65
C LEU A 14 -0.37 29.50 6.67
N ALA A 15 -0.37 28.79 7.79
CA ALA A 15 0.18 27.48 7.85
C ALA A 15 -0.66 26.64 6.89
N MET A 16 -0.18 26.49 5.67
CA MET A 16 -0.63 25.42 4.81
C MET A 16 -0.26 24.14 5.54
N ALA A 17 -1.19 23.60 6.30
CA ALA A 17 -1.18 22.19 6.60
C ALA A 17 -1.24 21.51 5.24
N LEU A 18 -0.09 21.10 4.74
CA LEU A 18 -0.01 20.09 3.73
C LEU A 18 -0.74 18.89 4.35
N ALA A 19 -2.03 18.76 4.02
CA ALA A 19 -2.69 17.51 4.19
C ALA A 19 -1.81 16.54 3.40
N ALA A 20 -0.97 15.79 4.11
CA ALA A 20 -0.33 14.63 3.55
C ALA A 20 -1.49 13.82 3.02
N GLY A 21 -1.69 13.85 1.71
CA GLY A 21 -2.70 13.04 1.05
C GLY A 21 -2.57 11.65 1.62
N ALA A 22 -3.68 10.95 1.83
CA ALA A 22 -3.71 9.61 2.37
C ALA A 22 -2.53 8.86 1.76
N SER A 23 -1.49 8.68 2.56
CA SER A 23 -0.25 8.11 2.05
C SER A 23 -0.57 6.70 1.61
N ALA A 24 -0.21 6.39 0.38
CA ALA A 24 0.03 5.03 -0.03
C ALA A 24 0.79 4.30 1.07
N GLY A 25 0.67 2.99 1.10
CA GLY A 25 1.35 2.18 2.09
C GLY A 25 2.86 2.42 2.11
N ASN A 26 3.50 1.99 3.15
CA ASN A 26 4.94 2.05 3.31
C ASN A 26 5.60 0.84 2.65
N TYR A 27 6.51 1.08 1.72
CA TYR A 27 7.23 0.03 0.99
C TYR A 27 8.03 -0.90 1.92
N GLU A 28 8.84 -0.36 2.84
CA GLU A 28 9.69 -1.16 3.71
C GLU A 28 8.88 -2.00 4.70
N ALA A 29 7.82 -1.44 5.25
CA ALA A 29 6.90 -2.18 6.10
C ALA A 29 6.16 -3.28 5.32
N GLY A 30 5.80 -2.99 4.08
CA GLY A 30 5.20 -3.98 3.17
C GLY A 30 6.16 -5.11 2.84
N LYS A 31 7.42 -4.80 2.58
CA LYS A 31 8.48 -5.79 2.35
C LYS A 31 8.64 -6.74 3.54
N ALA A 32 8.70 -6.19 4.74
CA ALA A 32 8.83 -6.98 5.96
C ALA A 32 7.61 -7.90 6.18
N LYS A 33 6.40 -7.37 6.01
CA LYS A 33 5.17 -8.14 6.14
C LYS A 33 5.05 -9.22 5.04
N ALA A 34 5.42 -8.89 3.82
CA ALA A 34 5.42 -9.84 2.70
C ALA A 34 6.35 -11.03 2.98
N LYS A 35 7.55 -10.76 3.47
CA LYS A 35 8.50 -11.80 3.85
C LYS A 35 7.97 -12.71 4.95
N GLU A 36 7.25 -12.14 5.91
CA GLU A 36 6.69 -12.85 7.05
C GLU A 36 5.54 -13.78 6.65
N VAL A 37 4.60 -13.31 5.81
CA VAL A 37 3.32 -14.01 5.62
C VAL A 37 2.97 -14.36 4.17
N CYS A 38 3.62 -13.79 3.19
CA CYS A 38 3.27 -13.97 1.76
C CYS A 38 4.32 -14.75 0.97
N ALA A 39 5.58 -14.55 1.28
CA ALA A 39 6.70 -14.98 0.46
C ALA A 39 6.78 -16.50 0.27
N ALA A 40 6.37 -17.29 1.27
CA ALA A 40 6.43 -18.74 1.20
C ALA A 40 5.65 -19.32 -0.01
N CYS A 41 4.56 -18.66 -0.39
CA CYS A 41 3.73 -19.07 -1.52
C CYS A 41 3.93 -18.20 -2.76
N HIS A 42 3.99 -16.89 -2.57
CA HIS A 42 4.04 -15.93 -3.69
C HIS A 42 5.45 -15.52 -4.12
N GLY A 43 6.49 -15.92 -3.38
CA GLY A 43 7.85 -15.47 -3.60
C GLY A 43 8.15 -14.15 -2.88
N GLU A 44 9.42 -13.87 -2.61
CA GLU A 44 9.82 -12.66 -1.88
C GLU A 44 9.44 -11.36 -2.62
N ASP A 45 9.54 -11.37 -3.93
CA ASP A 45 9.22 -10.26 -4.82
C ASP A 45 7.85 -10.40 -5.50
N GLY A 46 7.08 -11.42 -5.15
CA GLY A 46 5.80 -11.73 -5.78
C GLY A 46 5.90 -12.47 -7.12
N ASN A 47 7.08 -12.94 -7.48
CA ASN A 47 7.30 -13.78 -8.66
C ASN A 47 7.26 -15.26 -8.29
N SER A 48 6.05 -15.74 -7.98
CA SER A 48 5.83 -17.14 -7.67
C SER A 48 6.38 -18.08 -8.73
N GLN A 49 7.06 -19.14 -8.30
CA GLN A 49 7.54 -20.20 -9.18
C GLN A 49 6.53 -21.35 -9.31
N VAL A 50 5.44 -21.30 -8.57
CA VAL A 50 4.42 -22.35 -8.53
C VAL A 50 3.16 -21.85 -9.24
N PRO A 51 2.66 -22.55 -10.27
CA PRO A 51 1.50 -22.12 -11.04
C PRO A 51 0.23 -21.88 -10.21
N ASP A 52 0.05 -22.66 -9.13
CA ASP A 52 -1.12 -22.56 -8.25
C ASP A 52 -1.13 -21.27 -7.41
N TYR A 53 0.02 -20.63 -7.25
CA TYR A 53 0.14 -19.38 -6.51
C TYR A 53 0.36 -18.24 -7.50
N PRO A 54 -0.56 -17.27 -7.57
CA PRO A 54 -0.47 -16.22 -8.58
C PRO A 54 0.70 -15.28 -8.32
N LYS A 55 1.24 -14.72 -9.40
CA LYS A 55 2.23 -13.67 -9.34
C LYS A 55 1.58 -12.38 -8.90
N LEU A 56 2.24 -11.67 -7.99
CA LEU A 56 1.78 -10.41 -7.43
C LEU A 56 2.63 -9.22 -7.88
N SER A 57 3.83 -9.47 -8.38
CA SER A 57 4.78 -8.45 -8.79
C SER A 57 4.24 -7.54 -9.89
N GLY A 58 4.37 -6.24 -9.70
CA GLY A 58 3.96 -5.23 -10.67
C GLY A 58 2.45 -5.09 -10.85
N GLN A 59 1.65 -5.77 -10.04
CA GLN A 59 0.19 -5.66 -10.08
C GLN A 59 -0.25 -4.25 -9.66
N HIS A 60 -1.41 -3.82 -10.13
CA HIS A 60 -1.98 -2.53 -9.72
C HIS A 60 -2.24 -2.50 -8.22
N ARG A 61 -1.77 -1.43 -7.57
CA ARG A 61 -1.89 -1.25 -6.13
C ARG A 61 -3.34 -1.34 -5.65
N ASP A 62 -4.24 -0.64 -6.31
CA ASP A 62 -5.66 -0.62 -5.96
C ASP A 62 -6.30 -2.00 -6.06
N TYR A 63 -5.88 -2.79 -7.06
CA TYR A 63 -6.34 -4.15 -7.20
C TYR A 63 -5.85 -5.06 -6.08
N LEU A 64 -4.57 -4.93 -5.70
CA LEU A 64 -3.99 -5.69 -4.57
C LEU A 64 -4.69 -5.37 -3.26
N GLU A 65 -4.93 -4.09 -2.99
CA GLU A 65 -5.68 -3.65 -1.79
C GLU A 65 -7.08 -4.23 -1.78
N LYS A 66 -7.80 -4.12 -2.90
CA LYS A 66 -9.16 -4.66 -3.02
C LYS A 66 -9.18 -6.17 -2.81
N ALA A 67 -8.28 -6.90 -3.46
CA ALA A 67 -8.21 -8.35 -3.34
C ALA A 67 -7.98 -8.79 -1.88
N LEU A 68 -7.05 -8.17 -1.19
CA LEU A 68 -6.77 -8.47 0.22
C LEU A 68 -7.95 -8.13 1.13
N ARG A 69 -8.58 -6.98 0.93
CA ARG A 69 -9.79 -6.62 1.68
C ARG A 69 -10.93 -7.61 1.44
N ASP A 70 -11.12 -8.04 0.20
CA ASP A 70 -12.18 -8.95 -0.17
C ASP A 70 -11.95 -10.37 0.41
N TYR A 71 -10.71 -10.84 0.44
CA TYR A 71 -10.37 -12.09 1.14
C TYR A 71 -10.60 -11.98 2.65
N LYS A 72 -10.21 -10.85 3.23
CA LYS A 72 -10.38 -10.58 4.67
C LYS A 72 -11.85 -10.53 5.06
N SER A 73 -12.69 -9.90 4.27
CA SER A 73 -14.14 -9.74 4.54
C SER A 73 -14.96 -10.98 4.18
N GLY A 74 -14.42 -11.86 3.34
CA GLY A 74 -15.16 -12.97 2.77
C GLY A 74 -15.93 -12.62 1.49
N ALA A 75 -15.81 -11.39 0.97
CA ALA A 75 -16.41 -11.01 -0.31
C ALA A 75 -15.78 -11.78 -1.48
N ARG A 76 -14.51 -12.12 -1.37
CA ARG A 76 -13.82 -13.06 -2.25
C ARG A 76 -13.46 -14.30 -1.44
N LYS A 77 -13.94 -15.45 -1.90
CA LYS A 77 -13.80 -16.71 -1.17
C LYS A 77 -12.60 -17.49 -1.69
N ASN A 78 -11.68 -17.79 -0.78
CA ASN A 78 -10.57 -18.70 -1.05
C ASN A 78 -10.13 -19.32 0.28
N PRO A 79 -10.08 -20.64 0.38
CA PRO A 79 -9.80 -21.34 1.64
C PRO A 79 -8.36 -21.13 2.14
N ILE A 80 -7.44 -20.73 1.28
CA ILE A 80 -6.03 -20.45 1.62
C ILE A 80 -5.87 -18.98 1.96
N MET A 81 -6.35 -18.09 1.09
CA MET A 81 -6.14 -16.65 1.27
C MET A 81 -7.00 -16.04 2.37
N ALA A 82 -8.17 -16.56 2.65
CA ALA A 82 -9.04 -16.04 3.71
C ALA A 82 -8.34 -16.03 5.08
N PRO A 83 -7.77 -17.14 5.57
CA PRO A 83 -7.04 -17.11 6.83
C PRO A 83 -5.74 -16.29 6.78
N MET A 84 -5.11 -16.17 5.61
CA MET A 84 -3.91 -15.35 5.44
C MET A 84 -4.21 -13.86 5.53
N ALA A 85 -5.34 -13.42 4.99
CA ALA A 85 -5.76 -12.03 4.98
C ALA A 85 -6.46 -11.59 6.29
N ALA A 86 -7.08 -12.53 7.01
CA ALA A 86 -7.87 -12.23 8.20
C ALA A 86 -7.13 -11.41 9.27
N PRO A 87 -5.86 -11.70 9.63
CA PRO A 87 -5.13 -10.93 10.63
C PRO A 87 -4.55 -9.60 10.12
N LEU A 88 -4.60 -9.33 8.83
CA LEU A 88 -4.03 -8.10 8.27
C LEU A 88 -4.84 -6.88 8.70
N THR A 89 -4.15 -5.84 9.15
CA THR A 89 -4.75 -4.52 9.36
C THR A 89 -4.93 -3.80 8.02
N LYS A 90 -5.73 -2.75 8.02
CA LYS A 90 -5.83 -1.84 6.85
C LYS A 90 -4.45 -1.35 6.41
N GLN A 91 -3.61 -0.96 7.37
CA GLN A 91 -2.26 -0.48 7.09
C GLN A 91 -1.38 -1.58 6.50
N ASP A 92 -1.48 -2.82 7.00
CA ASP A 92 -0.76 -3.96 6.42
C ASP A 92 -1.14 -4.17 4.96
N ILE A 93 -2.41 -4.08 4.64
CA ILE A 93 -2.93 -4.24 3.28
C ILE A 93 -2.36 -3.16 2.36
N GLU A 94 -2.39 -1.91 2.79
CA GLU A 94 -1.82 -0.79 2.03
C GLU A 94 -0.31 -0.94 1.83
N ASN A 95 0.40 -1.36 2.86
CA ASN A 95 1.85 -1.58 2.81
C ASN A 95 2.22 -2.74 1.86
N LEU A 96 1.51 -3.85 1.93
CA LEU A 96 1.70 -5.01 1.05
C LEU A 96 1.42 -4.65 -0.41
N ALA A 97 0.36 -3.92 -0.66
CA ALA A 97 0.00 -3.46 -1.99
C ALA A 97 1.08 -2.55 -2.58
N GLU A 98 1.62 -1.63 -1.78
CA GLU A 98 2.72 -0.77 -2.21
C GLU A 98 3.97 -1.58 -2.56
N TYR A 99 4.33 -2.53 -1.73
CA TYR A 99 5.52 -3.36 -1.95
C TYR A 99 5.42 -4.20 -3.24
N TYR A 100 4.35 -4.97 -3.40
CA TYR A 100 4.21 -5.84 -4.57
C TYR A 100 3.98 -5.06 -5.87
N HIS A 101 3.24 -3.97 -5.81
CA HIS A 101 3.08 -3.09 -6.97
C HIS A 101 4.42 -2.58 -7.50
N ALA A 102 5.35 -2.24 -6.61
CA ALA A 102 6.66 -1.70 -6.96
C ALA A 102 7.64 -2.75 -7.49
N GLN A 103 7.32 -4.04 -7.39
CA GLN A 103 8.21 -5.08 -7.89
C GLN A 103 8.16 -5.17 -9.42
N PRO A 104 9.29 -5.48 -10.08
CA PRO A 104 9.30 -5.72 -11.52
C PRO A 104 8.35 -6.85 -11.88
N ALA A 105 7.43 -6.60 -12.80
CA ALA A 105 6.53 -7.62 -13.29
C ALA A 105 7.30 -8.70 -14.05
N ALA A 106 7.13 -9.96 -13.65
CA ALA A 106 7.76 -11.09 -14.33
C ALA A 106 7.04 -11.51 -15.62
N LEU A 107 5.96 -10.82 -15.98
CA LEU A 107 5.30 -11.00 -17.25
C LEU A 107 6.10 -10.29 -18.33
N ALA A 108 7.10 -10.98 -18.87
CA ALA A 108 7.61 -10.63 -20.18
C ALA A 108 6.45 -10.80 -21.16
N THR A 109 5.94 -9.70 -21.69
CA THR A 109 5.13 -9.75 -22.89
C THR A 109 5.98 -10.42 -23.95
N ARG A 110 5.60 -11.62 -24.36
CA ARG A 110 6.13 -12.17 -25.58
C ARG A 110 5.66 -11.27 -26.71
N GLN A 111 6.58 -10.54 -27.25
CA GLN A 111 6.39 -9.88 -28.54
C GLN A 111 6.39 -10.93 -29.64
#